data_5bc5005abfcc208f3583cdf61ed23579
#
_entry.id   5bc5005abfcc208f3583cdf61ed23579
#
_cell.length_a   1.000
_cell.length_b   1.000
_cell.length_c   1.000
_cell.angle_alpha   90.00
_cell.angle_beta   90.00
_cell.angle_gamma   90.00
#
_symmetry.space_group_name_H-M   'P 1'
#
loop_
_entity.id
_entity.type
_entity.pdbx_description
1 polymer ?
#
loop_
_entity_poly.entity_id
_entity_poly.type
_entity_poly.pdbx_seq_one_letter_code
_entity_poly.pdbx_strand_id
1 'polypeptide(L)'
;MGYLRQYQVTLACSLGNFIIGIIFVWPSYTLKLYKSANTTLLDEPLSDMQSALVGSLPSLGAMVSTMFAGFMLNTLGRQKVSLCVAMLFLLSWLLIDLSSSATLLLLCRFLSGLACGVCFVLAPVFISEIADQSIRGLLAAAPTAFYCFGVLMSFVMGWTLTFKYIIWTNIFICVLYAALILSVKESPVFLLMKNKEDEARKSIAYYKGMSVDSKPVLAELSRLKQQLMPAFELMTVTADGKIDEAEKEKLNPDHVDINTEKMPPFKMLIFSATSRRALTVVAITISFQVMMGMVAVQVYAAEIFQRAAPKLSSDMCSVLFALVLLSGCLSCAFFSDKFGRKPLIIGSSVGVTLCLLSMAYLMQTNIGPAWVIAVLILIYCFSFMFGAGSVPYVLLAEVFLPEVQNLASMLLLELVWLLNFSLVGVFPFMIKFLGVHGSFYFFAVFGVLDVLAGIFLVPETKGLSREQIQEALQGRRKT
;
A
#
# COMPACT_ATOMS: atom_id res chain seq x y z
N MET A 1 -2.07 -25.68 15.80
CA MET A 1 -2.33 -24.43 16.57
C MET A 1 -1.48 -23.23 16.08
N GLY A 2 -0.22 -23.40 15.69
CA GLY A 2 0.64 -22.29 15.25
C GLY A 2 0.12 -21.49 14.05
N TYR A 3 -0.28 -22.16 12.99
CA TYR A 3 -0.84 -21.48 11.81
C TYR A 3 -2.09 -20.64 12.15
N LEU A 4 -2.97 -21.10 13.05
CA LEU A 4 -4.17 -20.35 13.44
C LEU A 4 -3.80 -18.98 14.05
N ARG A 5 -2.74 -18.93 14.87
CA ARG A 5 -2.27 -17.68 15.48
C ARG A 5 -1.62 -16.74 14.46
N GLN A 6 -0.91 -17.27 13.46
CA GLN A 6 -0.37 -16.48 12.36
C GLN A 6 -1.50 -15.90 11.48
N TYR A 7 -2.55 -16.68 11.20
CA TYR A 7 -3.78 -16.18 10.56
C TYR A 7 -4.47 -15.10 11.39
N GLN A 8 -4.56 -15.27 12.70
CA GLN A 8 -5.16 -14.27 13.60
C GLN A 8 -4.43 -12.93 13.54
N VAL A 9 -3.09 -12.93 13.59
CA VAL A 9 -2.30 -11.69 13.47
C VAL A 9 -2.44 -11.07 12.08
N THR A 10 -2.40 -11.90 11.04
CA THR A 10 -2.60 -11.44 9.68
C THR A 10 -3.96 -10.79 9.51
N LEU A 11 -5.01 -11.39 10.05
CA LEU A 11 -6.36 -10.81 10.06
C LEU A 11 -6.38 -9.47 10.82
N ALA A 12 -5.79 -9.44 12.03
CA ALA A 12 -5.71 -8.22 12.82
C ALA A 12 -5.00 -7.08 12.08
N CYS A 13 -3.81 -7.33 11.50
CA CYS A 13 -3.07 -6.33 10.74
C CYS A 13 -3.80 -5.92 9.44
N SER A 14 -4.38 -6.89 8.74
CA SER A 14 -5.11 -6.64 7.49
C SER A 14 -6.39 -5.85 7.69
N LEU A 15 -7.02 -5.92 8.88
CA LEU A 15 -8.17 -5.09 9.20
C LEU A 15 -7.83 -3.58 9.19
N GLY A 16 -6.59 -3.20 9.52
CA GLY A 16 -6.12 -1.83 9.29
C GLY A 16 -6.16 -1.42 7.82
N ASN A 17 -5.73 -2.31 6.90
CA ASN A 17 -5.82 -2.05 5.46
C ASN A 17 -7.27 -2.03 4.94
N PHE A 18 -8.17 -2.81 5.53
CA PHE A 18 -9.60 -2.72 5.28
C PHE A 18 -10.15 -1.32 5.62
N ILE A 19 -9.75 -0.74 6.76
CA ILE A 19 -10.11 0.62 7.15
C ILE A 19 -9.54 1.65 6.15
N ILE A 20 -8.31 1.46 5.66
CA ILE A 20 -7.73 2.30 4.60
C ILE A 20 -8.63 2.30 3.36
N GLY A 21 -9.10 1.12 2.91
CA GLY A 21 -10.02 0.99 1.79
C GLY A 21 -11.31 1.80 1.98
N ILE A 22 -11.89 1.77 3.18
CA ILE A 22 -13.07 2.57 3.52
C ILE A 22 -12.75 4.06 3.43
N ILE A 23 -11.64 4.53 4.02
CA ILE A 23 -11.27 5.94 4.09
C ILE A 23 -11.10 6.55 2.71
N PHE A 24 -10.47 5.84 1.76
CA PHE A 24 -10.26 6.37 0.41
C PHE A 24 -11.54 6.43 -0.43
N VAL A 25 -12.49 5.54 -0.19
CA VAL A 25 -13.76 5.49 -0.94
C VAL A 25 -14.84 6.38 -0.35
N TRP A 26 -14.81 6.62 0.96
CA TRP A 26 -15.82 7.38 1.67
C TRP A 26 -16.23 8.71 0.99
N PRO A 27 -15.31 9.51 0.40
CA PRO A 27 -15.70 10.73 -0.31
C PRO A 27 -16.62 10.47 -1.51
N SER A 28 -16.50 9.33 -2.19
CA SER A 28 -17.24 9.02 -3.41
C SER A 28 -18.76 9.20 -3.28
N TYR A 29 -19.32 8.79 -2.15
CA TYR A 29 -20.76 8.85 -1.90
C TYR A 29 -21.16 9.95 -0.91
N THR A 30 -20.23 10.50 -0.13
CA THR A 30 -20.52 11.53 0.87
C THR A 30 -20.33 12.96 0.37
N LEU A 31 -19.44 13.21 -0.60
CA LEU A 31 -19.22 14.55 -1.15
C LEU A 31 -20.50 15.20 -1.68
N LYS A 32 -21.40 14.41 -2.28
CA LYS A 32 -22.69 14.90 -2.75
C LYS A 32 -23.54 15.46 -1.60
N LEU A 33 -23.50 14.81 -0.43
CA LEU A 33 -24.24 15.26 0.76
C LEU A 33 -23.66 16.57 1.31
N TYR A 34 -22.33 16.66 1.37
CA TYR A 34 -21.64 17.86 1.86
C TYR A 34 -21.70 19.08 0.92
N LYS A 35 -21.84 18.85 -0.39
CA LYS A 35 -21.99 19.92 -1.40
C LYS A 35 -23.45 20.39 -1.58
N SER A 36 -24.41 19.68 -1.03
CA SER A 36 -25.84 20.06 -1.14
C SER A 36 -26.07 21.40 -0.47
N ALA A 37 -26.84 22.29 -1.16
CA ALA A 37 -27.23 23.58 -0.61
C ALA A 37 -28.06 23.45 0.69
N ASN A 38 -28.76 22.32 0.87
CA ASN A 38 -29.56 22.01 2.05
C ASN A 38 -28.85 21.01 2.96
N THR A 39 -27.53 21.02 3.01
CA THR A 39 -26.79 20.11 3.89
C THR A 39 -27.10 20.39 5.35
N THR A 40 -27.36 19.33 6.11
CA THR A 40 -27.51 19.39 7.58
C THR A 40 -26.24 18.88 8.29
N LEU A 41 -25.22 18.52 7.53
CA LEU A 41 -23.99 17.93 8.06
C LEU A 41 -22.93 18.98 8.39
N LEU A 42 -22.98 20.15 7.72
CA LEU A 42 -22.06 21.27 7.93
C LEU A 42 -22.87 22.58 8.01
N ASP A 43 -22.28 23.58 8.64
CA ASP A 43 -22.85 24.93 8.74
C ASP A 43 -22.97 25.60 7.36
N GLU A 44 -22.03 25.29 6.43
CA GLU A 44 -22.03 25.75 5.05
C GLU A 44 -21.62 24.60 4.08
N PRO A 45 -22.18 24.58 2.85
CA PRO A 45 -21.80 23.62 1.83
C PRO A 45 -20.31 23.73 1.46
N LEU A 46 -19.68 22.59 1.17
CA LEU A 46 -18.28 22.57 0.76
C LEU A 46 -18.06 23.29 -0.58
N SER A 47 -17.04 24.13 -0.64
CA SER A 47 -16.52 24.69 -1.89
C SER A 47 -15.87 23.60 -2.75
N ASP A 48 -15.64 23.90 -4.04
CA ASP A 48 -14.95 22.97 -4.94
C ASP A 48 -13.54 22.62 -4.43
N MET A 49 -12.80 23.59 -3.90
CA MET A 49 -11.48 23.40 -3.33
C MET A 49 -11.52 22.52 -2.07
N GLN A 50 -12.43 22.77 -1.15
CA GLN A 50 -12.60 21.94 0.06
C GLN A 50 -13.00 20.51 -0.31
N SER A 51 -13.86 20.34 -1.30
CA SER A 51 -14.26 19.01 -1.80
C SER A 51 -13.08 18.22 -2.38
N ALA A 52 -12.21 18.90 -3.13
CA ALA A 52 -10.97 18.30 -3.64
C ALA A 52 -10.03 17.89 -2.49
N LEU A 53 -9.92 18.72 -1.46
CA LEU A 53 -9.10 18.45 -0.27
C LEU A 53 -9.67 17.29 0.57
N VAL A 54 -10.99 17.13 0.68
CA VAL A 54 -11.60 15.97 1.37
C VAL A 54 -11.13 14.66 0.74
N GLY A 55 -11.01 14.60 -0.59
CA GLY A 55 -10.50 13.43 -1.30
C GLY A 55 -8.98 13.21 -1.17
N SER A 56 -8.21 14.29 -1.24
CA SER A 56 -6.73 14.21 -1.37
C SER A 56 -5.96 14.24 -0.05
N LEU A 57 -6.46 14.92 1.00
CA LEU A 57 -5.76 15.06 2.29
C LEU A 57 -5.33 13.75 2.95
N PRO A 58 -6.06 12.63 2.84
CA PRO A 58 -5.54 11.36 3.36
C PRO A 58 -4.21 10.94 2.73
N SER A 59 -4.00 11.21 1.44
CA SER A 59 -2.71 10.93 0.79
C SER A 59 -1.59 11.82 1.32
N LEU A 60 -1.88 13.10 1.60
CA LEU A 60 -0.91 14.01 2.23
C LEU A 60 -0.56 13.57 3.66
N GLY A 61 -1.57 13.20 4.46
CA GLY A 61 -1.35 12.66 5.80
C GLY A 61 -0.51 11.38 5.77
N ALA A 62 -0.80 10.48 4.83
CA ALA A 62 -0.06 9.24 4.64
C ALA A 62 1.40 9.51 4.25
N MET A 63 1.65 10.47 3.36
CA MET A 63 3.00 10.92 3.01
C MET A 63 3.78 11.34 4.26
N VAL A 64 3.23 12.26 5.05
CA VAL A 64 3.90 12.75 6.27
C VAL A 64 4.21 11.61 7.25
N SER A 65 3.27 10.69 7.45
CA SER A 65 3.45 9.63 8.45
C SER A 65 4.36 8.48 7.99
N THR A 66 4.40 8.19 6.69
CA THR A 66 5.26 7.14 6.11
C THR A 66 6.74 7.46 6.36
N MET A 67 7.14 8.74 6.32
CA MET A 67 8.51 9.17 6.64
C MET A 67 8.98 8.73 8.03
N PHE A 68 8.07 8.71 8.99
CA PHE A 68 8.38 8.36 10.38
C PHE A 68 7.98 6.93 10.76
N ALA A 69 7.27 6.21 9.90
CA ALA A 69 6.74 4.87 10.20
C ALA A 69 7.84 3.89 10.62
N GLY A 70 8.96 3.84 9.89
CA GLY A 70 10.08 2.98 10.23
C GLY A 70 10.68 3.29 11.61
N PHE A 71 10.84 4.57 11.95
CA PHE A 71 11.31 5.00 13.26
C PHE A 71 10.34 4.59 14.37
N MET A 72 9.03 4.82 14.17
CA MET A 72 8.00 4.41 15.13
C MET A 72 8.00 2.90 15.36
N LEU A 73 8.08 2.09 14.30
CA LEU A 73 8.14 0.64 14.39
C LEU A 73 9.36 0.15 15.17
N ASN A 74 10.52 0.76 14.97
CA ASN A 74 11.76 0.36 15.62
C ASN A 74 11.88 0.86 17.06
N THR A 75 11.14 1.92 17.44
CA THR A 75 11.16 2.46 18.81
C THR A 75 10.08 1.87 19.69
N LEU A 76 8.84 1.85 19.23
CA LEU A 76 7.66 1.49 20.01
C LEU A 76 7.26 0.01 19.85
N GLY A 77 7.63 -0.63 18.73
CA GLY A 77 7.21 -1.98 18.38
C GLY A 77 5.96 -2.03 17.51
N ARG A 78 5.68 -3.22 16.97
CA ARG A 78 4.62 -3.39 15.97
C ARG A 78 3.24 -3.34 16.59
N GLN A 79 3.05 -3.98 17.73
CA GLN A 79 1.76 -4.01 18.45
C GLN A 79 1.35 -2.61 18.94
N LYS A 80 2.27 -1.88 19.61
CA LYS A 80 1.96 -0.55 20.13
C LYS A 80 1.69 0.46 19.03
N VAL A 81 2.47 0.42 17.95
CA VAL A 81 2.23 1.29 16.77
C VAL A 81 0.87 0.97 16.15
N SER A 82 0.48 -0.32 16.05
CA SER A 82 -0.86 -0.70 15.57
C SER A 82 -1.97 -0.13 16.44
N LEU A 83 -1.78 -0.09 17.77
CA LEU A 83 -2.75 0.53 18.69
C LEU A 83 -2.82 2.05 18.51
N CYS A 84 -1.69 2.73 18.32
CA CYS A 84 -1.67 4.17 18.01
C CYS A 84 -2.43 4.45 16.70
N VAL A 85 -2.24 3.63 15.67
CA VAL A 85 -2.97 3.71 14.39
C VAL A 85 -4.46 3.51 14.61
N ALA A 86 -4.87 2.50 15.40
CA ALA A 86 -6.27 2.25 15.73
C ALA A 86 -6.92 3.45 16.44
N MET A 87 -6.21 4.06 17.39
CA MET A 87 -6.68 5.26 18.11
C MET A 87 -6.81 6.47 17.18
N LEU A 88 -5.88 6.66 16.23
CA LEU A 88 -5.98 7.74 15.25
C LEU A 88 -7.17 7.55 14.29
N PHE A 89 -7.43 6.32 13.83
CA PHE A 89 -8.62 6.01 13.04
C PHE A 89 -9.90 6.29 13.84
N LEU A 90 -9.96 5.80 15.07
CA LEU A 90 -11.10 6.00 15.96
C LEU A 90 -11.36 7.50 16.21
N LEU A 91 -10.32 8.24 16.57
CA LEU A 91 -10.40 9.69 16.80
C LEU A 91 -10.89 10.43 15.55
N SER A 92 -10.38 10.08 14.39
CA SER A 92 -10.79 10.67 13.12
C SER A 92 -12.29 10.50 12.86
N TRP A 93 -12.84 9.29 13.04
CA TRP A 93 -14.28 9.02 12.85
C TRP A 93 -15.17 9.69 13.92
N LEU A 94 -14.73 9.70 15.18
CA LEU A 94 -15.44 10.40 16.26
C LEU A 94 -15.50 11.91 16.00
N LEU A 95 -14.41 12.50 15.53
CA LEU A 95 -14.37 13.92 15.18
C LEU A 95 -15.24 14.23 13.95
N ILE A 96 -15.35 13.33 12.98
CA ILE A 96 -16.27 13.47 11.83
C ILE A 96 -17.73 13.45 12.31
N ASP A 97 -18.08 12.59 13.27
CA ASP A 97 -19.45 12.54 13.82
C ASP A 97 -19.84 13.85 14.54
N LEU A 98 -18.87 14.49 15.16
CA LEU A 98 -19.07 15.75 15.91
C LEU A 98 -18.85 17.00 15.06
N SER A 99 -18.42 16.86 13.80
CA SER A 99 -18.01 17.99 12.98
C SER A 99 -19.19 18.67 12.33
N SER A 100 -19.35 19.97 12.57
CA SER A 100 -20.21 20.87 11.80
C SER A 100 -19.41 21.82 10.89
N SER A 101 -18.09 21.84 11.00
CA SER A 101 -17.19 22.74 10.28
C SER A 101 -16.40 22.03 9.17
N ALA A 102 -16.32 22.65 7.99
CA ALA A 102 -15.49 22.19 6.89
C ALA A 102 -14.01 22.04 7.30
N THR A 103 -13.49 22.97 8.09
CA THR A 103 -12.08 22.93 8.55
C THR A 103 -11.81 21.72 9.44
N LEU A 104 -12.74 21.40 10.36
CA LEU A 104 -12.59 20.21 11.21
C LEU A 104 -12.67 18.93 10.40
N LEU A 105 -13.58 18.86 9.41
CA LEU A 105 -13.66 17.74 8.47
C LEU A 105 -12.35 17.52 7.73
N LEU A 106 -11.72 18.59 7.21
CA LEU A 106 -10.43 18.51 6.52
C LEU A 106 -9.32 18.03 7.47
N LEU A 107 -9.29 18.50 8.72
CA LEU A 107 -8.36 18.02 9.72
C LEU A 107 -8.55 16.51 9.99
N CYS A 108 -9.78 16.04 10.12
CA CYS A 108 -10.10 14.62 10.30
C CYS A 108 -9.61 13.77 9.13
N ARG A 109 -9.74 14.27 7.91
CA ARG A 109 -9.23 13.61 6.70
C ARG A 109 -7.71 13.50 6.71
N PHE A 110 -7.00 14.54 7.14
CA PHE A 110 -5.55 14.52 7.31
C PHE A 110 -5.12 13.54 8.41
N LEU A 111 -5.79 13.55 9.58
CA LEU A 111 -5.52 12.62 10.68
C LEU A 111 -5.74 11.16 10.27
N SER A 112 -6.83 10.87 9.55
CA SER A 112 -7.04 9.53 9.01
C SER A 112 -5.93 9.11 8.05
N GLY A 113 -5.39 10.06 7.27
CA GLY A 113 -4.24 9.85 6.41
C GLY A 113 -2.97 9.50 7.17
N LEU A 114 -2.68 10.16 8.30
CA LEU A 114 -1.54 9.81 9.16
C LEU A 114 -1.62 8.33 9.60
N ALA A 115 -2.81 7.88 9.99
CA ALA A 115 -3.03 6.48 10.36
C ALA A 115 -2.85 5.54 9.16
N CYS A 116 -3.33 5.92 7.95
CA CYS A 116 -3.19 5.14 6.73
C CYS A 116 -1.72 4.89 6.35
N GLY A 117 -0.87 5.92 6.38
CA GLY A 117 0.54 5.80 5.97
C GLY A 117 1.33 4.86 6.88
N VAL A 118 1.18 5.00 8.20
CA VAL A 118 1.83 4.08 9.15
C VAL A 118 1.32 2.65 8.97
N CYS A 119 -0.01 2.46 8.85
CA CYS A 119 -0.63 1.15 8.70
C CYS A 119 -0.19 0.43 7.42
N PHE A 120 -0.02 1.17 6.32
CA PHE A 120 0.43 0.63 5.03
C PHE A 120 1.83 0.02 5.10
N VAL A 121 2.73 0.62 5.89
CA VAL A 121 4.09 0.09 6.15
C VAL A 121 4.07 -1.03 7.18
N LEU A 122 3.30 -0.86 8.25
CA LEU A 122 3.26 -1.75 9.40
C LEU A 122 2.76 -3.16 9.05
N ALA A 123 1.67 -3.27 8.29
CA ALA A 123 1.02 -4.56 8.04
C ALA A 123 1.94 -5.57 7.34
N PRO A 124 2.58 -5.25 6.19
CA PRO A 124 3.49 -6.21 5.54
C PRO A 124 4.72 -6.52 6.39
N VAL A 125 5.27 -5.54 7.15
CA VAL A 125 6.42 -5.76 8.03
C VAL A 125 6.06 -6.74 9.13
N PHE A 126 4.98 -6.50 9.88
CA PHE A 126 4.59 -7.36 10.98
C PHE A 126 4.27 -8.78 10.50
N ILE A 127 3.52 -8.93 9.40
CA ILE A 127 3.20 -10.24 8.83
C ILE A 127 4.46 -10.99 8.41
N SER A 128 5.42 -10.32 7.76
CA SER A 128 6.66 -10.96 7.30
C SER A 128 7.54 -11.48 8.43
N GLU A 129 7.49 -10.83 9.61
CA GLU A 129 8.27 -11.18 10.79
C GLU A 129 7.72 -12.39 11.56
N ILE A 130 6.42 -12.71 11.38
CA ILE A 130 5.77 -13.81 12.09
C ILE A 130 5.43 -15.00 11.20
N ALA A 131 5.35 -14.80 9.88
CA ALA A 131 4.88 -15.81 8.94
C ALA A 131 5.91 -16.91 8.69
N ASP A 132 5.49 -18.16 8.81
CA ASP A 132 6.29 -19.31 8.39
C ASP A 132 6.52 -19.28 6.86
N GLN A 133 7.67 -19.76 6.41
CA GLN A 133 8.06 -19.75 4.99
C GLN A 133 7.03 -20.39 4.07
N SER A 134 6.36 -21.46 4.54
CA SER A 134 5.36 -22.22 3.76
C SER A 134 4.09 -21.44 3.40
N ILE A 135 3.68 -20.48 4.24
CA ILE A 135 2.44 -19.69 4.07
C ILE A 135 2.69 -18.20 3.91
N ARG A 136 3.94 -17.77 3.94
CA ARG A 136 4.32 -16.34 3.89
C ARG A 136 3.76 -15.62 2.67
N GLY A 137 3.79 -16.23 1.50
CA GLY A 137 3.25 -15.63 0.27
C GLY A 137 1.74 -15.36 0.36
N LEU A 138 0.98 -16.32 0.90
CA LEU A 138 -0.46 -16.18 1.12
C LEU A 138 -0.76 -15.07 2.14
N LEU A 139 -0.05 -15.06 3.26
CA LEU A 139 -0.27 -14.07 4.31
C LEU A 139 0.15 -12.66 3.85
N ALA A 140 1.20 -12.54 3.05
CA ALA A 140 1.65 -11.25 2.50
C ALA A 140 0.65 -10.61 1.52
N ALA A 141 -0.19 -11.41 0.85
CA ALA A 141 -1.23 -10.90 -0.04
C ALA A 141 -2.47 -10.40 0.70
N ALA A 142 -2.67 -10.83 1.95
CA ALA A 142 -3.87 -10.51 2.73
C ALA A 142 -4.13 -9.01 2.92
N PRO A 143 -3.14 -8.15 3.25
CA PRO A 143 -3.37 -6.71 3.39
C PRO A 143 -4.00 -6.05 2.16
N THR A 144 -3.52 -6.40 0.97
CA THR A 144 -4.05 -5.86 -0.29
C THR A 144 -5.48 -6.37 -0.57
N ALA A 145 -5.74 -7.64 -0.33
CA ALA A 145 -7.08 -8.20 -0.47
C ALA A 145 -8.08 -7.55 0.50
N PHE A 146 -7.66 -7.31 1.76
CA PHE A 146 -8.49 -6.62 2.75
C PHE A 146 -8.71 -5.14 2.42
N TYR A 147 -7.72 -4.46 1.81
CA TYR A 147 -7.95 -3.12 1.26
C TYR A 147 -9.08 -3.14 0.22
N CYS A 148 -9.02 -4.03 -0.76
CA CYS A 148 -10.06 -4.16 -1.79
C CYS A 148 -11.42 -4.54 -1.18
N PHE A 149 -11.43 -5.38 -0.15
CA PHE A 149 -12.65 -5.73 0.58
C PHE A 149 -13.20 -4.53 1.37
N GLY A 150 -12.34 -3.69 1.94
CA GLY A 150 -12.73 -2.42 2.57
C GLY A 150 -13.37 -1.44 1.58
N VAL A 151 -12.82 -1.35 0.37
CA VAL A 151 -13.41 -0.59 -0.74
C VAL A 151 -14.83 -1.08 -1.06
N LEU A 152 -15.00 -2.40 -1.20
CA LEU A 152 -16.30 -3.02 -1.46
C LEU A 152 -17.32 -2.71 -0.35
N MET A 153 -16.93 -2.95 0.90
CA MET A 153 -17.80 -2.69 2.05
C MET A 153 -18.17 -1.22 2.18
N SER A 154 -17.25 -0.30 1.86
CA SER A 154 -17.52 1.13 1.87
C SER A 154 -18.61 1.51 0.86
N PHE A 155 -18.57 1.02 -0.38
CA PHE A 155 -19.62 1.26 -1.36
C PHE A 155 -20.95 0.61 -0.96
N VAL A 156 -20.92 -0.61 -0.42
CA VAL A 156 -22.15 -1.26 0.10
C VAL A 156 -22.78 -0.43 1.23
N MET A 157 -21.96 0.04 2.18
CA MET A 157 -22.44 0.92 3.26
C MET A 157 -23.01 2.23 2.70
N GLY A 158 -22.33 2.85 1.72
CA GLY A 158 -22.80 4.08 1.07
C GLY A 158 -24.14 3.90 0.35
N TRP A 159 -24.41 2.70 -0.20
CA TRP A 159 -25.66 2.37 -0.86
C TRP A 159 -26.81 2.05 0.09
N THR A 160 -26.50 1.33 1.20
CA THR A 160 -27.53 0.72 2.05
C THR A 160 -27.78 1.47 3.36
N LEU A 161 -26.82 2.23 3.86
CA LEU A 161 -26.88 2.86 5.17
C LEU A 161 -27.02 4.39 5.06
N THR A 162 -27.65 5.02 6.05
CA THR A 162 -27.62 6.46 6.18
C THR A 162 -26.28 6.94 6.73
N PHE A 163 -25.93 8.21 6.49
CA PHE A 163 -24.66 8.80 6.88
C PHE A 163 -24.27 8.50 8.34
N LYS A 164 -25.20 8.63 9.26
CA LYS A 164 -24.95 8.41 10.69
C LYS A 164 -24.60 6.96 11.01
N TYR A 165 -25.31 6.01 10.41
CA TYR A 165 -25.00 4.58 10.58
C TYR A 165 -23.65 4.20 9.94
N ILE A 166 -23.26 4.83 8.84
CA ILE A 166 -21.92 4.63 8.23
C ILE A 166 -20.84 5.02 9.23
N ILE A 167 -20.95 6.20 9.86
CA ILE A 167 -19.96 6.67 10.84
C ILE A 167 -19.87 5.71 12.04
N TRP A 168 -21.01 5.32 12.62
CA TRP A 168 -21.02 4.40 13.76
C TRP A 168 -20.47 3.00 13.42
N THR A 169 -20.74 2.51 12.21
CA THR A 169 -20.16 1.25 11.72
C THR A 169 -18.64 1.36 11.62
N ASN A 170 -18.12 2.47 11.12
CA ASN A 170 -16.68 2.70 11.03
C ASN A 170 -16.01 2.82 12.40
N ILE A 171 -16.67 3.50 13.36
CA ILE A 171 -16.22 3.54 14.76
C ILE A 171 -16.14 2.12 15.34
N PHE A 172 -17.18 1.30 15.13
CA PHE A 172 -17.19 -0.09 15.59
C PHE A 172 -16.05 -0.91 14.99
N ILE A 173 -15.78 -0.76 13.69
CA ILE A 173 -14.67 -1.44 13.00
C ILE A 173 -13.31 -1.01 13.59
N CYS A 174 -13.13 0.26 13.92
CA CYS A 174 -11.90 0.75 14.56
C CYS A 174 -11.71 0.16 15.97
N VAL A 175 -12.78 0.07 16.75
CA VAL A 175 -12.76 -0.58 18.08
C VAL A 175 -12.44 -2.06 17.93
N LEU A 176 -13.03 -2.76 16.97
CA LEU A 176 -12.73 -4.16 16.67
C LEU A 176 -11.26 -4.34 16.27
N TYR A 177 -10.72 -3.43 15.45
CA TYR A 177 -9.30 -3.43 15.09
C TYR A 177 -8.39 -3.31 16.32
N ALA A 178 -8.66 -2.34 17.20
CA ALA A 178 -7.93 -2.17 18.45
C ALA A 178 -8.00 -3.43 19.33
N ALA A 179 -9.19 -4.02 19.49
CA ALA A 179 -9.41 -5.24 20.29
C ALA A 179 -8.62 -6.44 19.72
N LEU A 180 -8.61 -6.63 18.40
CA LEU A 180 -7.86 -7.69 17.77
C LEU A 180 -6.34 -7.50 17.95
N ILE A 181 -5.83 -6.28 17.82
CA ILE A 181 -4.41 -5.98 18.04
C ILE A 181 -4.00 -6.21 19.50
N LEU A 182 -4.86 -5.93 20.46
CA LEU A 182 -4.60 -6.24 21.89
C LEU A 182 -4.46 -7.74 22.15
N SER A 183 -5.14 -8.58 21.37
CA SER A 183 -5.06 -10.05 21.49
C SER A 183 -3.79 -10.67 20.88
N VAL A 184 -3.01 -9.90 20.14
CA VAL A 184 -1.80 -10.34 19.42
C VAL A 184 -0.56 -10.08 20.28
N LYS A 185 0.49 -10.90 20.12
CA LYS A 185 1.78 -10.65 20.76
C LYS A 185 2.70 -9.82 19.89
N GLU A 186 3.66 -9.14 20.53
CA GLU A 186 4.67 -8.33 19.82
C GLU A 186 5.58 -9.22 18.95
N SER A 187 6.14 -8.62 17.89
CA SER A 187 7.05 -9.30 16.98
C SER A 187 8.30 -9.84 17.68
N PRO A 188 8.69 -11.11 17.41
CA PRO A 188 9.92 -11.66 17.96
C PRO A 188 11.17 -10.92 17.44
N VAL A 189 11.16 -10.42 16.21
CA VAL A 189 12.25 -9.65 15.62
C VAL A 189 12.46 -8.34 16.40
N PHE A 190 11.38 -7.61 16.67
CA PHE A 190 11.45 -6.39 17.48
C PHE A 190 11.96 -6.64 18.90
N LEU A 191 11.50 -7.71 19.54
CA LEU A 191 11.93 -8.05 20.90
C LEU A 191 13.42 -8.39 20.96
N LEU A 192 13.94 -9.09 19.94
CA LEU A 192 15.38 -9.35 19.80
C LEU A 192 16.18 -8.06 19.58
N MET A 193 15.69 -7.16 18.75
CA MET A 193 16.31 -5.82 18.54
C MET A 193 16.38 -4.99 19.83
N LYS A 194 15.52 -5.27 20.81
CA LYS A 194 15.50 -4.64 22.12
C LYS A 194 16.23 -5.45 23.21
N ASN A 195 17.00 -6.48 22.83
CA ASN A 195 17.70 -7.40 23.72
C ASN A 195 16.79 -8.13 24.73
N LYS A 196 15.50 -8.34 24.39
CA LYS A 196 14.50 -9.03 25.21
C LYS A 196 14.33 -10.48 24.76
N GLU A 197 15.37 -11.27 24.93
CA GLU A 197 15.43 -12.64 24.40
C GLU A 197 14.35 -13.55 24.94
N ASP A 198 14.08 -13.51 26.26
CA ASP A 198 13.05 -14.34 26.88
C ASP A 198 11.64 -14.02 26.39
N GLU A 199 11.34 -12.72 26.16
CA GLU A 199 10.07 -12.29 25.58
C GLU A 199 9.98 -12.72 24.11
N ALA A 200 11.06 -12.61 23.34
CA ALA A 200 11.13 -13.05 21.94
C ALA A 200 10.90 -14.56 21.82
N ARG A 201 11.51 -15.36 22.71
CA ARG A 201 11.32 -16.81 22.79
C ARG A 201 9.85 -17.17 23.08
N LYS A 202 9.21 -16.48 24.02
CA LYS A 202 7.77 -16.64 24.32
C LYS A 202 6.89 -16.24 23.14
N SER A 203 7.27 -15.21 22.38
CA SER A 203 6.56 -14.77 21.17
C SER A 203 6.67 -15.83 20.07
N ILE A 204 7.87 -16.36 19.78
CA ILE A 204 8.08 -17.44 18.80
C ILE A 204 7.26 -18.69 19.20
N ALA A 205 7.29 -19.09 20.46
CA ALA A 205 6.52 -20.21 20.97
C ALA A 205 5.01 -20.00 20.77
N TYR A 206 4.53 -18.79 21.02
CA TYR A 206 3.14 -18.42 20.76
C TYR A 206 2.78 -18.59 19.28
N TYR A 207 3.55 -18.03 18.35
CA TYR A 207 3.27 -18.08 16.90
C TYR A 207 3.45 -19.47 16.30
N LYS A 208 4.37 -20.27 16.82
CA LYS A 208 4.53 -21.67 16.40
C LYS A 208 3.54 -22.64 17.10
N GLY A 209 2.88 -22.19 18.15
CA GLY A 209 1.95 -23.02 18.93
C GLY A 209 2.62 -24.18 19.62
N MET A 210 3.87 -24.00 20.07
CA MET A 210 4.74 -25.00 20.69
C MET A 210 5.18 -24.53 22.08
N SER A 211 5.77 -25.45 22.85
CA SER A 211 6.38 -25.09 24.14
C SER A 211 7.60 -24.22 23.95
N VAL A 212 7.88 -23.33 24.93
CA VAL A 212 8.97 -22.37 24.89
C VAL A 212 10.34 -23.05 24.73
N ASP A 213 10.52 -24.25 25.31
CA ASP A 213 11.78 -25.01 25.32
C ASP A 213 11.90 -26.01 24.16
N SER A 214 10.98 -25.99 23.20
CA SER A 214 11.00 -26.92 22.08
C SER A 214 12.14 -26.60 21.09
N LYS A 215 12.77 -27.66 20.55
CA LYS A 215 13.87 -27.54 19.57
C LYS A 215 13.53 -26.60 18.40
N PRO A 216 12.31 -26.63 17.78
CA PRO A 216 11.99 -25.71 16.68
C PRO A 216 11.92 -24.23 17.10
N VAL A 217 11.56 -23.93 18.35
CA VAL A 217 11.53 -22.55 18.88
C VAL A 217 12.96 -22.05 19.09
N LEU A 218 13.84 -22.88 19.66
CA LEU A 218 15.25 -22.53 19.86
C LEU A 218 15.99 -22.36 18.52
N ALA A 219 15.74 -23.25 17.56
CA ALA A 219 16.31 -23.14 16.23
C ALA A 219 15.89 -21.83 15.50
N GLU A 220 14.61 -21.46 15.60
CA GLU A 220 14.12 -20.21 15.04
C GLU A 220 14.72 -18.99 15.74
N LEU A 221 14.83 -19.02 17.06
CA LEU A 221 15.49 -17.97 17.83
C LEU A 221 16.94 -17.77 17.39
N SER A 222 17.70 -18.86 17.24
CA SER A 222 19.10 -18.83 16.76
C SER A 222 19.19 -18.29 15.33
N ARG A 223 18.26 -18.69 14.45
CA ARG A 223 18.19 -18.20 13.06
C ARG A 223 17.95 -16.69 13.02
N LEU A 224 16.99 -16.20 13.79
CA LEU A 224 16.68 -14.76 13.85
C LEU A 224 17.83 -13.95 14.44
N LYS A 225 18.52 -14.46 15.46
CA LYS A 225 19.73 -13.84 16.01
C LYS A 225 20.81 -13.74 14.94
N GLN A 226 21.10 -14.82 14.22
CA GLN A 226 22.10 -14.84 13.16
C GLN A 226 21.76 -13.86 12.02
N GLN A 227 20.49 -13.71 11.69
CA GLN A 227 20.04 -12.73 10.69
C GLN A 227 20.16 -11.27 11.17
N LEU A 228 20.04 -11.03 12.47
CA LEU A 228 20.13 -9.69 13.06
C LEU A 228 21.57 -9.29 13.45
N MET A 229 22.50 -10.24 13.57
CA MET A 229 23.90 -9.97 13.92
C MET A 229 24.57 -8.89 13.07
N PRO A 230 24.45 -8.88 11.73
CA PRO A 230 25.04 -7.81 10.90
C PRO A 230 24.46 -6.41 11.20
N ALA A 231 23.19 -6.34 11.62
CA ALA A 231 22.54 -5.09 11.99
C ALA A 231 22.94 -4.62 13.40
N PHE A 232 23.23 -5.55 14.30
CA PHE A 232 23.70 -5.28 15.66
C PHE A 232 25.11 -4.72 15.67
N GLU A 233 26.02 -5.29 14.88
CA GLU A 233 27.39 -4.78 14.72
C GLU A 233 27.38 -3.34 14.18
N LEU A 234 26.49 -2.99 13.27
CA LEU A 234 26.32 -1.62 12.76
C LEU A 234 25.82 -0.64 13.82
N MET A 235 24.95 -1.07 14.74
CA MET A 235 24.41 -0.21 15.82
C MET A 235 25.45 0.00 16.95
N THR A 236 26.25 -0.99 17.28
CA THR A 236 27.29 -0.87 18.32
C THR A 236 28.45 -0.01 17.84
N VAL A 237 28.81 -0.07 16.56
CA VAL A 237 29.85 0.82 15.96
C VAL A 237 29.43 2.29 15.97
N THR A 238 28.14 2.59 15.87
CA THR A 238 27.65 3.99 15.92
C THR A 238 27.51 4.54 17.34
N ALA A 239 27.37 3.67 18.36
CA ALA A 239 27.17 4.10 19.75
C ALA A 239 28.46 4.28 20.54
N ASP A 240 29.51 3.48 20.32
CA ASP A 240 30.67 3.44 21.21
C ASP A 240 32.04 3.77 20.56
N GLY A 241 32.18 3.88 19.28
CA GLY A 241 33.41 4.32 18.59
C GLY A 241 34.69 3.51 18.93
N LYS A 242 34.63 2.44 19.73
CA LYS A 242 35.75 1.54 20.07
C LYS A 242 35.26 0.12 20.18
N ILE A 243 35.70 -0.74 19.30
CA ILE A 243 35.55 -2.19 19.40
C ILE A 243 36.82 -2.73 20.08
N ASP A 244 36.65 -3.48 21.16
CA ASP A 244 37.74 -4.21 21.81
C ASP A 244 38.35 -5.24 20.83
N GLU A 245 39.65 -5.11 20.57
CA GLU A 245 40.38 -5.96 19.64
C GLU A 245 40.40 -7.46 20.07
N ALA A 246 40.15 -7.76 21.34
CA ALA A 246 40.08 -9.11 21.88
C ALA A 246 38.87 -9.94 21.45
N GLU A 247 37.79 -9.29 20.99
CA GLU A 247 36.58 -9.96 20.48
C GLU A 247 36.66 -10.28 18.98
N LYS A 248 37.53 -9.57 18.26
CA LYS A 248 37.86 -9.82 16.83
C LYS A 248 38.58 -11.15 16.60
N GLU A 249 39.36 -11.60 17.56
CA GLU A 249 40.21 -12.81 17.43
C GLU A 249 39.43 -14.12 17.62
N LYS A 250 38.19 -14.05 18.16
CA LYS A 250 37.33 -15.24 18.39
C LYS A 250 36.39 -15.60 17.24
N LEU A 251 36.30 -14.77 16.21
CA LEU A 251 35.38 -14.92 15.09
C LEU A 251 36.10 -15.11 13.76
N ASN A 252 36.66 -16.31 13.57
CA ASN A 252 37.07 -16.92 12.30
C ASN A 252 38.45 -16.53 11.71
N PRO A 253 39.41 -17.51 11.61
CA PRO A 253 40.75 -17.25 11.09
C PRO A 253 40.90 -17.37 9.56
N ASP A 254 39.85 -17.60 8.76
CA ASP A 254 39.99 -17.79 7.32
C ASP A 254 39.19 -16.77 6.50
N HIS A 255 39.94 -15.79 5.96
CA HIS A 255 39.64 -14.98 4.78
C HIS A 255 38.32 -14.23 4.69
N VAL A 256 38.28 -13.04 5.27
CA VAL A 256 37.53 -11.91 4.66
C VAL A 256 38.41 -10.67 4.70
N ASP A 257 38.80 -10.16 3.55
CA ASP A 257 39.38 -8.82 3.39
C ASP A 257 38.44 -7.76 3.97
N ILE A 258 38.66 -7.38 5.23
CA ILE A 258 37.91 -6.34 5.94
C ILE A 258 38.56 -4.98 5.63
N ASN A 259 38.47 -4.53 4.40
CA ASN A 259 38.80 -3.13 4.03
C ASN A 259 37.89 -2.58 2.94
N THR A 260 36.62 -2.95 2.95
CA THR A 260 35.59 -2.18 2.26
C THR A 260 34.77 -1.44 3.33
N GLU A 261 35.04 -0.15 3.55
CA GLU A 261 34.09 0.75 4.22
C GLU A 261 32.73 0.53 3.60
N LYS A 262 31.79 -0.13 4.33
CA LYS A 262 30.42 -0.35 3.85
C LYS A 262 29.81 1.06 3.67
N MET A 263 29.62 1.45 2.41
CA MET A 263 28.98 2.73 2.10
C MET A 263 27.61 2.81 2.79
N PRO A 264 27.27 3.92 3.44
CA PRO A 264 25.95 4.09 4.03
C PRO A 264 24.86 3.90 2.95
N PRO A 265 23.67 3.34 3.29
CA PRO A 265 22.61 2.98 2.33
C PRO A 265 22.23 4.13 1.37
N PHE A 266 22.24 5.36 1.87
CA PHE A 266 21.96 6.55 1.05
C PHE A 266 23.04 6.78 -0.02
N LYS A 267 24.31 6.66 0.34
CA LYS A 267 25.40 6.77 -0.63
C LYS A 267 25.34 5.62 -1.64
N MET A 268 25.08 4.39 -1.18
CA MET A 268 24.95 3.23 -2.04
C MET A 268 23.78 3.37 -3.04
N LEU A 269 22.65 3.94 -2.61
CA LEU A 269 21.51 4.19 -3.48
C LEU A 269 21.84 5.20 -4.59
N ILE A 270 22.62 6.24 -4.29
CA ILE A 270 22.94 7.32 -5.23
C ILE A 270 24.14 6.99 -6.11
N PHE A 271 25.20 6.41 -5.55
CA PHE A 271 26.45 6.21 -6.27
C PHE A 271 26.52 4.86 -7.02
N SER A 272 25.81 3.83 -6.59
CA SER A 272 25.72 2.58 -7.33
C SER A 272 24.88 2.76 -8.60
N ALA A 273 25.48 2.53 -9.77
CA ALA A 273 24.79 2.64 -11.05
C ALA A 273 23.57 1.71 -11.14
N THR A 274 23.67 0.52 -10.55
CA THR A 274 22.61 -0.50 -10.54
C THR A 274 21.45 -0.07 -9.64
N SER A 275 21.75 0.42 -8.42
CA SER A 275 20.72 0.88 -7.49
C SER A 275 19.98 2.11 -8.03
N ARG A 276 20.67 3.05 -8.68
CA ARG A 276 20.04 4.19 -9.37
C ARG A 276 19.13 3.73 -10.49
N ARG A 277 19.58 2.79 -11.32
CA ARG A 277 18.78 2.27 -12.44
C ARG A 277 17.55 1.53 -11.92
N ALA A 278 17.70 0.71 -10.88
CA ALA A 278 16.59 0.08 -10.18
C ALA A 278 15.58 1.12 -9.68
N LEU A 279 16.06 2.14 -8.97
CA LEU A 279 15.22 3.22 -8.43
C LEU A 279 14.48 3.94 -9.56
N THR A 280 15.16 4.29 -10.66
CA THR A 280 14.57 4.97 -11.81
C THR A 280 13.49 4.13 -12.48
N VAL A 281 13.75 2.84 -12.72
CA VAL A 281 12.78 1.93 -13.36
C VAL A 281 11.52 1.80 -12.50
N VAL A 282 11.68 1.55 -11.21
CA VAL A 282 10.52 1.39 -10.31
C VAL A 282 9.80 2.72 -10.10
N ALA A 283 10.52 3.85 -9.98
CA ALA A 283 9.91 5.18 -9.87
C ALA A 283 9.06 5.52 -11.10
N ILE A 284 9.54 5.23 -12.30
CA ILE A 284 8.81 5.48 -13.55
C ILE A 284 7.54 4.62 -13.61
N THR A 285 7.65 3.31 -13.38
CA THR A 285 6.49 2.40 -13.45
C THR A 285 5.45 2.74 -12.38
N ILE A 286 5.86 3.01 -11.14
CA ILE A 286 4.94 3.45 -10.08
C ILE A 286 4.29 4.80 -10.42
N SER A 287 5.05 5.75 -10.98
CA SER A 287 4.49 7.06 -11.35
C SER A 287 3.45 6.92 -12.45
N PHE A 288 3.73 6.14 -13.49
CA PHE A 288 2.76 5.92 -14.56
C PHE A 288 1.54 5.16 -14.08
N GLN A 289 1.72 4.14 -13.22
CA GLN A 289 0.64 3.43 -12.55
C GLN A 289 -0.32 4.38 -11.82
N VAL A 290 0.19 5.30 -11.00
CA VAL A 290 -0.66 6.27 -10.28
C VAL A 290 -1.34 7.22 -11.27
N MET A 291 -0.62 7.70 -12.28
CA MET A 291 -1.12 8.65 -13.28
C MET A 291 -2.12 8.04 -14.27
N MET A 292 -2.29 6.72 -14.32
CA MET A 292 -3.43 6.07 -14.99
C MET A 292 -4.78 6.33 -14.31
N GLY A 293 -4.81 6.98 -13.15
CA GLY A 293 -5.99 7.58 -12.56
C GLY A 293 -6.87 6.66 -11.71
N MET A 294 -6.44 5.44 -11.41
CA MET A 294 -7.29 4.47 -10.68
C MET A 294 -7.77 4.98 -9.33
N VAL A 295 -6.90 5.63 -8.54
CA VAL A 295 -7.27 6.17 -7.23
C VAL A 295 -8.25 7.34 -7.38
N ALA A 296 -8.06 8.20 -8.39
CA ALA A 296 -9.01 9.28 -8.67
C ALA A 296 -10.38 8.73 -9.08
N VAL A 297 -10.42 7.72 -9.96
CA VAL A 297 -11.67 7.04 -10.35
C VAL A 297 -12.35 6.40 -9.13
N GLN A 298 -11.60 5.80 -8.23
CA GLN A 298 -12.12 5.18 -7.01
C GLN A 298 -12.72 6.21 -6.04
N VAL A 299 -12.03 7.33 -5.81
CA VAL A 299 -12.47 8.41 -4.91
C VAL A 299 -13.72 9.14 -5.43
N TYR A 300 -13.86 9.26 -6.76
CA TYR A 300 -14.96 9.97 -7.42
C TYR A 300 -15.87 9.02 -8.22
N ALA A 301 -15.88 7.73 -7.91
CA ALA A 301 -16.60 6.70 -8.68
C ALA A 301 -18.08 7.02 -8.88
N ALA A 302 -18.80 7.41 -7.83
CA ALA A 302 -20.23 7.73 -7.93
C ALA A 302 -20.50 8.91 -8.88
N GLU A 303 -19.67 9.95 -8.86
CA GLU A 303 -19.79 11.10 -9.76
C GLU A 303 -19.47 10.70 -11.22
N ILE A 304 -18.43 9.88 -11.42
CA ILE A 304 -18.04 9.39 -12.74
C ILE A 304 -19.17 8.54 -13.33
N PHE A 305 -19.71 7.57 -12.57
CA PHE A 305 -20.79 6.74 -13.05
C PHE A 305 -22.08 7.54 -13.31
N GLN A 306 -22.39 8.52 -12.49
CA GLN A 306 -23.55 9.39 -12.71
C GLN A 306 -23.43 10.20 -14.01
N ARG A 307 -22.21 10.64 -14.38
CA ARG A 307 -21.96 11.38 -15.63
C ARG A 307 -21.81 10.46 -16.84
N ALA A 308 -21.14 9.33 -16.66
CA ALA A 308 -20.83 8.38 -17.73
C ALA A 308 -22.02 7.48 -18.11
N ALA A 309 -22.83 7.10 -17.15
CA ALA A 309 -23.96 6.19 -17.33
C ALA A 309 -25.21 6.64 -16.54
N PRO A 310 -25.79 7.81 -16.86
CA PRO A 310 -26.86 8.44 -16.05
C PRO A 310 -28.14 7.61 -15.93
N LYS A 311 -28.33 6.62 -16.80
CA LYS A 311 -29.50 5.70 -16.75
C LYS A 311 -29.31 4.51 -15.80
N LEU A 312 -28.10 4.29 -15.29
CA LEU A 312 -27.78 3.24 -14.35
C LEU A 312 -27.64 3.78 -12.92
N SER A 313 -27.95 2.94 -11.93
CA SER A 313 -27.67 3.30 -10.54
C SER A 313 -26.19 3.44 -10.32
N SER A 314 -25.73 4.63 -9.92
CA SER A 314 -24.32 4.90 -9.59
C SER A 314 -23.83 4.04 -8.43
N ASP A 315 -24.70 3.74 -7.47
CA ASP A 315 -24.39 2.94 -6.29
C ASP A 315 -24.14 1.48 -6.69
N MET A 316 -25.03 0.91 -7.50
CA MET A 316 -24.85 -0.45 -8.04
C MET A 316 -23.55 -0.56 -8.87
N CYS A 317 -23.30 0.42 -9.76
CA CYS A 317 -22.08 0.44 -10.56
C CYS A 317 -20.83 0.55 -9.69
N SER A 318 -20.85 1.33 -8.60
CA SER A 318 -19.75 1.47 -7.66
C SER A 318 -19.47 0.18 -6.88
N VAL A 319 -20.51 -0.54 -6.47
CA VAL A 319 -20.36 -1.86 -5.83
C VAL A 319 -19.78 -2.89 -6.81
N LEU A 320 -20.27 -2.92 -8.06
CA LEU A 320 -19.71 -3.79 -9.12
C LEU A 320 -18.25 -3.46 -9.41
N PHE A 321 -17.90 -2.17 -9.45
CA PHE A 321 -16.51 -1.71 -9.59
C PHE A 321 -15.61 -2.29 -8.48
N ALA A 322 -16.06 -2.25 -7.22
CA ALA A 322 -15.29 -2.80 -6.11
C ALA A 322 -15.21 -4.33 -6.12
N LEU A 323 -16.25 -5.04 -6.55
CA LEU A 323 -16.21 -6.49 -6.76
C LEU A 323 -15.18 -6.87 -7.83
N VAL A 324 -15.15 -6.13 -8.92
CA VAL A 324 -14.19 -6.33 -10.00
C VAL A 324 -12.78 -5.99 -9.55
N LEU A 325 -12.59 -4.94 -8.77
CA LEU A 325 -11.31 -4.57 -8.16
C LEU A 325 -10.75 -5.70 -7.29
N LEU A 326 -11.60 -6.28 -6.43
CA LEU A 326 -11.23 -7.41 -5.59
C LEU A 326 -10.89 -8.65 -6.43
N SER A 327 -11.68 -8.95 -7.45
CA SER A 327 -11.43 -10.10 -8.34
C SER A 327 -10.14 -9.97 -9.14
N GLY A 328 -9.81 -8.75 -9.61
CA GLY A 328 -8.55 -8.44 -10.29
C GLY A 328 -7.34 -8.61 -9.37
N CYS A 329 -7.44 -8.14 -8.12
CA CYS A 329 -6.40 -8.32 -7.10
C CYS A 329 -6.12 -9.81 -6.82
N LEU A 330 -7.16 -10.61 -6.59
CA LEU A 330 -7.02 -12.05 -6.35
C LEU A 330 -6.47 -12.78 -7.57
N SER A 331 -6.91 -12.41 -8.77
CA SER A 331 -6.39 -12.95 -10.02
C SER A 331 -4.89 -12.62 -10.19
N CYS A 332 -4.47 -11.39 -9.92
CA CYS A 332 -3.07 -11.01 -9.96
C CYS A 332 -2.21 -11.87 -9.02
N ALA A 333 -2.64 -12.06 -7.79
CA ALA A 333 -1.92 -12.88 -6.82
C ALA A 333 -1.72 -14.33 -7.32
N PHE A 334 -2.73 -14.89 -8.00
CA PHE A 334 -2.65 -16.25 -8.55
C PHE A 334 -1.79 -16.36 -9.82
N PHE A 335 -1.87 -15.36 -10.70
CA PHE A 335 -1.25 -15.44 -12.03
C PHE A 335 0.15 -14.81 -12.09
N SER A 336 0.54 -13.97 -11.14
CA SER A 336 1.82 -13.28 -11.12
C SER A 336 3.01 -14.25 -11.17
N ASP A 337 2.91 -15.37 -10.43
CA ASP A 337 3.96 -16.40 -10.43
C ASP A 337 3.95 -17.29 -11.69
N LYS A 338 2.84 -17.31 -12.43
CA LYS A 338 2.72 -18.11 -13.66
C LYS A 338 3.23 -17.39 -14.89
N PHE A 339 2.85 -16.13 -15.08
CA PHE A 339 3.14 -15.38 -16.32
C PHE A 339 4.43 -14.56 -16.25
N GLY A 340 4.91 -14.20 -15.07
CA GLY A 340 6.04 -13.29 -14.89
C GLY A 340 5.59 -11.83 -14.76
N ARG A 341 6.52 -10.99 -14.30
CA ARG A 341 6.20 -9.59 -13.94
C ARG A 341 6.09 -8.69 -15.18
N LYS A 342 7.04 -8.83 -16.10
CA LYS A 342 7.09 -8.02 -17.33
C LYS A 342 5.89 -8.23 -18.26
N PRO A 343 5.47 -9.45 -18.63
CA PRO A 343 4.28 -9.68 -19.46
C PRO A 343 3.00 -9.18 -18.81
N LEU A 344 2.89 -9.30 -17.47
CA LEU A 344 1.72 -8.82 -16.74
C LEU A 344 1.59 -7.29 -16.77
N ILE A 345 2.68 -6.55 -16.55
CA ILE A 345 2.66 -5.08 -16.67
C ILE A 345 2.25 -4.70 -18.09
N ILE A 346 2.93 -5.22 -19.11
CA ILE A 346 2.67 -4.84 -20.50
C ILE A 346 1.22 -5.16 -20.89
N GLY A 347 0.77 -6.39 -20.66
CA GLY A 347 -0.58 -6.83 -21.06
C GLY A 347 -1.69 -6.06 -20.34
N SER A 348 -1.53 -5.83 -19.03
CA SER A 348 -2.50 -5.06 -18.25
C SER A 348 -2.53 -3.58 -18.64
N SER A 349 -1.38 -2.95 -18.86
CA SER A 349 -1.29 -1.54 -19.28
C SER A 349 -1.84 -1.32 -20.69
N VAL A 350 -1.68 -2.28 -21.61
CA VAL A 350 -2.36 -2.27 -22.92
C VAL A 350 -3.88 -2.33 -22.71
N GLY A 351 -4.37 -3.25 -21.89
CA GLY A 351 -5.81 -3.36 -21.60
C GLY A 351 -6.37 -2.06 -20.97
N VAL A 352 -5.68 -1.50 -19.98
CA VAL A 352 -6.02 -0.20 -19.37
C VAL A 352 -6.08 0.91 -20.42
N THR A 353 -5.05 1.03 -21.25
CA THR A 353 -4.97 2.07 -22.28
C THR A 353 -6.11 1.98 -23.28
N LEU A 354 -6.39 0.78 -23.79
CA LEU A 354 -7.50 0.56 -24.71
C LEU A 354 -8.84 0.91 -24.09
N CYS A 355 -9.10 0.52 -22.85
CA CYS A 355 -10.32 0.90 -22.14
C CYS A 355 -10.45 2.41 -21.96
N LEU A 356 -9.38 3.09 -21.51
CA LEU A 356 -9.38 4.54 -21.31
C LEU A 356 -9.61 5.31 -22.61
N LEU A 357 -8.96 4.94 -23.72
CA LEU A 357 -9.17 5.54 -25.04
C LEU A 357 -10.59 5.29 -25.54
N SER A 358 -11.09 4.06 -25.40
CA SER A 358 -12.46 3.72 -25.84
C SER A 358 -13.51 4.51 -25.04
N MET A 359 -13.36 4.62 -23.71
CA MET A 359 -14.25 5.42 -22.87
C MET A 359 -14.21 6.89 -23.24
N ALA A 360 -13.02 7.46 -23.40
CA ALA A 360 -12.84 8.85 -23.77
C ALA A 360 -13.52 9.15 -25.12
N TYR A 361 -13.30 8.30 -26.13
CA TYR A 361 -13.89 8.44 -27.45
C TYR A 361 -15.43 8.35 -27.43
N LEU A 362 -15.99 7.33 -26.76
CA LEU A 362 -17.44 7.13 -26.66
C LEU A 362 -18.13 8.30 -25.94
N MET A 363 -17.50 8.82 -24.87
CA MET A 363 -18.04 9.97 -24.13
C MET A 363 -17.92 11.28 -24.91
N GLN A 364 -16.87 11.45 -25.71
CA GLN A 364 -16.68 12.65 -26.55
C GLN A 364 -17.70 12.69 -27.71
N THR A 365 -17.95 11.56 -28.34
CA THR A 365 -18.83 11.45 -29.51
C THR A 365 -20.29 11.22 -29.14
N ASN A 366 -20.58 10.89 -27.89
CA ASN A 366 -21.91 10.47 -27.40
C ASN A 366 -22.50 9.30 -28.21
N ILE A 367 -21.64 8.44 -28.74
CA ILE A 367 -22.04 7.26 -29.53
C ILE A 367 -22.20 6.05 -28.59
N GLY A 368 -23.27 5.32 -28.78
CA GLY A 368 -23.51 4.03 -28.08
C GLY A 368 -24.31 4.18 -26.78
N PRO A 369 -24.73 3.03 -26.23
CA PRO A 369 -25.51 3.00 -25.00
C PRO A 369 -24.62 3.25 -23.76
N ALA A 370 -25.16 3.97 -22.79
CA ALA A 370 -24.42 4.35 -21.55
C ALA A 370 -23.87 3.14 -20.76
N TRP A 371 -24.50 1.96 -20.85
CA TRP A 371 -24.02 0.77 -20.15
C TRP A 371 -22.65 0.28 -20.68
N VAL A 372 -22.31 0.55 -21.95
CA VAL A 372 -21.02 0.20 -22.52
C VAL A 372 -19.88 0.92 -21.79
N ILE A 373 -20.08 2.19 -21.48
CA ILE A 373 -19.07 2.98 -20.73
C ILE A 373 -18.91 2.40 -19.31
N ALA A 374 -20.01 2.03 -18.65
CA ALA A 374 -19.94 1.39 -17.34
C ALA A 374 -19.15 0.07 -17.38
N VAL A 375 -19.40 -0.77 -18.38
CA VAL A 375 -18.66 -2.03 -18.59
C VAL A 375 -17.18 -1.77 -18.87
N LEU A 376 -16.85 -0.77 -19.68
CA LEU A 376 -15.45 -0.40 -19.95
C LEU A 376 -14.72 0.07 -18.68
N ILE A 377 -15.40 0.81 -17.76
CA ILE A 377 -14.83 1.17 -16.46
C ILE A 377 -14.52 -0.09 -15.64
N LEU A 378 -15.42 -1.11 -15.68
CA LEU A 378 -15.18 -2.37 -14.96
C LEU A 378 -14.01 -3.16 -15.57
N ILE A 379 -13.91 -3.22 -16.90
CA ILE A 379 -12.79 -3.88 -17.59
C ILE A 379 -11.47 -3.12 -17.32
N TYR A 380 -11.50 -1.80 -17.32
CA TYR A 380 -10.35 -0.97 -16.93
C TYR A 380 -9.89 -1.29 -15.52
N CYS A 381 -10.83 -1.36 -14.56
CA CYS A 381 -10.54 -1.68 -13.16
C CYS A 381 -9.90 -3.07 -13.02
N PHE A 382 -10.48 -4.10 -13.69
CA PHE A 382 -9.93 -5.45 -13.70
C PHE A 382 -8.52 -5.48 -14.29
N SER A 383 -8.35 -4.92 -15.50
CA SER A 383 -7.06 -4.88 -16.19
C SER A 383 -5.98 -4.20 -15.36
N PHE A 384 -6.33 -3.08 -14.72
CA PHE A 384 -5.42 -2.36 -13.85
C PHE A 384 -4.95 -3.23 -12.67
N MET A 385 -5.87 -3.82 -11.91
CA MET A 385 -5.52 -4.64 -10.74
C MET A 385 -4.85 -5.96 -11.09
N PHE A 386 -5.10 -6.47 -12.30
CA PHE A 386 -4.50 -7.72 -12.79
C PHE A 386 -2.99 -7.62 -13.00
N GLY A 387 -2.42 -6.43 -13.21
CA GLY A 387 -0.99 -6.25 -13.43
C GLY A 387 -0.48 -4.85 -13.09
N ALA A 388 -0.85 -3.83 -13.86
CA ALA A 388 -0.31 -2.46 -13.74
C ALA A 388 -0.42 -1.89 -12.32
N GLY A 389 -1.48 -2.20 -11.59
CA GLY A 389 -1.71 -1.73 -10.23
C GLY A 389 -0.94 -2.49 -9.14
N SER A 390 -0.59 -3.74 -9.38
CA SER A 390 -0.04 -4.63 -8.35
C SER A 390 1.44 -4.95 -8.55
N VAL A 391 1.86 -5.19 -9.79
CA VAL A 391 3.22 -5.66 -10.12
C VAL A 391 4.32 -4.65 -9.78
N PRO A 392 4.15 -3.31 -9.92
CA PRO A 392 5.18 -2.36 -9.53
C PRO A 392 5.59 -2.46 -8.04
N TYR A 393 4.67 -2.82 -7.14
CA TYR A 393 4.98 -3.06 -5.73
C TYR A 393 5.71 -4.39 -5.50
N VAL A 394 5.48 -5.39 -6.37
CA VAL A 394 6.27 -6.64 -6.36
C VAL A 394 7.70 -6.35 -6.82
N LEU A 395 7.88 -5.56 -7.88
CA LEU A 395 9.21 -5.12 -8.33
C LEU A 395 9.96 -4.35 -7.25
N LEU A 396 9.26 -3.49 -6.48
CA LEU A 396 9.82 -2.78 -5.34
C LEU A 396 10.48 -3.75 -4.32
N ALA A 397 9.90 -4.92 -4.11
CA ALA A 397 10.41 -5.91 -3.17
C ALA A 397 11.52 -6.79 -3.77
N GLU A 398 11.54 -7.01 -5.08
CA GLU A 398 12.44 -7.96 -5.75
C GLU A 398 13.73 -7.32 -6.29
N VAL A 399 13.66 -6.06 -6.74
CA VAL A 399 14.71 -5.42 -7.55
C VAL A 399 15.86 -4.84 -6.70
N PHE A 400 15.59 -4.47 -5.45
CA PHE A 400 16.59 -3.83 -4.60
C PHE A 400 17.39 -4.83 -3.75
N LEU A 401 18.67 -4.50 -3.53
CA LEU A 401 19.51 -5.20 -2.54
C LEU A 401 18.99 -4.94 -1.12
N PRO A 402 19.15 -5.90 -0.18
CA PRO A 402 18.64 -5.77 1.18
C PRO A 402 19.11 -4.50 1.90
N GLU A 403 20.33 -4.05 1.64
CA GLU A 403 20.95 -2.89 2.28
C GLU A 403 20.26 -1.57 1.93
N VAL A 404 19.73 -1.44 0.71
CA VAL A 404 19.09 -0.22 0.19
C VAL A 404 17.58 -0.35 0.07
N GLN A 405 17.02 -1.55 0.22
CA GLN A 405 15.60 -1.85 -0.03
C GLN A 405 14.67 -0.99 0.83
N ASN A 406 14.96 -0.85 2.12
CA ASN A 406 14.11 -0.09 3.04
C ASN A 406 14.07 1.41 2.67
N LEU A 407 15.24 1.98 2.35
CA LEU A 407 15.34 3.38 1.94
C LEU A 407 14.66 3.62 0.59
N ALA A 408 14.91 2.75 -0.39
CA ALA A 408 14.29 2.84 -1.70
C ALA A 408 12.76 2.71 -1.62
N SER A 409 12.27 1.75 -0.82
CA SER A 409 10.83 1.56 -0.59
C SER A 409 10.19 2.78 0.05
N MET A 410 10.84 3.40 1.04
CA MET A 410 10.35 4.61 1.67
C MET A 410 10.24 5.75 0.64
N LEU A 411 11.30 6.04 -0.11
CA LEU A 411 11.31 7.12 -1.12
C LEU A 411 10.25 6.91 -2.21
N LEU A 412 10.07 5.66 -2.66
CA LEU A 412 9.08 5.34 -3.69
C LEU A 412 7.64 5.42 -3.17
N LEU A 413 7.40 5.03 -1.92
CA LEU A 413 6.09 5.21 -1.28
C LEU A 413 5.77 6.70 -1.06
N GLU A 414 6.76 7.52 -0.69
CA GLU A 414 6.57 8.99 -0.63
C GLU A 414 6.17 9.55 -2.00
N LEU A 415 6.80 9.10 -3.08
CA LEU A 415 6.44 9.48 -4.44
C LEU A 415 4.99 9.06 -4.77
N VAL A 416 4.57 7.85 -4.39
CA VAL A 416 3.18 7.38 -4.57
C VAL A 416 2.19 8.30 -3.86
N TRP A 417 2.44 8.62 -2.60
CA TRP A 417 1.54 9.47 -1.82
C TRP A 417 1.46 10.90 -2.37
N LEU A 418 2.61 11.47 -2.78
CA LEU A 418 2.67 12.79 -3.41
C LEU A 418 1.87 12.84 -4.71
N LEU A 419 2.05 11.83 -5.57
CA LEU A 419 1.31 11.74 -6.84
C LEU A 419 -0.18 11.53 -6.62
N ASN A 420 -0.57 10.68 -5.67
CA ASN A 420 -1.97 10.46 -5.31
C ASN A 420 -2.61 11.74 -4.75
N PHE A 421 -1.94 12.45 -3.85
CA PHE A 421 -2.41 13.74 -3.33
C PHE A 421 -2.66 14.72 -4.46
N SER A 422 -1.69 14.88 -5.36
CA SER A 422 -1.75 15.81 -6.48
C SER A 422 -2.86 15.44 -7.46
N LEU A 423 -2.91 14.16 -7.86
CA LEU A 423 -3.87 13.68 -8.86
C LEU A 423 -5.31 13.78 -8.34
N VAL A 424 -5.58 13.27 -7.13
CA VAL A 424 -6.91 13.28 -6.54
C VAL A 424 -7.38 14.72 -6.26
N GLY A 425 -6.47 15.59 -5.82
CA GLY A 425 -6.76 17.00 -5.57
C GLY A 425 -7.04 17.80 -6.84
N VAL A 426 -6.35 17.51 -7.93
CA VAL A 426 -6.53 18.20 -9.23
C VAL A 426 -7.71 17.63 -10.03
N PHE A 427 -8.09 16.39 -9.80
CA PHE A 427 -9.07 15.68 -10.62
C PHE A 427 -10.44 16.37 -10.76
N PRO A 428 -11.07 16.93 -9.72
CA PRO A 428 -12.31 17.70 -9.88
C PRO A 428 -12.17 18.88 -10.83
N PHE A 429 -11.03 19.57 -10.81
CA PHE A 429 -10.73 20.65 -11.73
C PHE A 429 -10.48 20.14 -13.15
N MET A 430 -9.81 18.99 -13.31
CA MET A 430 -9.68 18.35 -14.62
C MET A 430 -11.04 18.04 -15.23
N ILE A 431 -11.96 17.48 -14.45
CA ILE A 431 -13.34 17.23 -14.91
C ILE A 431 -14.04 18.53 -15.31
N LYS A 432 -13.81 19.62 -14.58
CA LYS A 432 -14.41 20.93 -14.87
C LYS A 432 -13.90 21.57 -16.16
N PHE A 433 -12.59 21.44 -16.44
CA PHE A 433 -11.95 22.10 -17.59
C PHE A 433 -11.88 21.21 -18.83
N LEU A 434 -11.59 19.92 -18.67
CA LEU A 434 -11.39 18.98 -19.78
C LEU A 434 -12.61 18.08 -20.02
N GLY A 435 -13.56 18.07 -19.09
CA GLY A 435 -14.60 17.05 -19.04
C GLY A 435 -14.08 15.69 -18.58
N VAL A 436 -14.98 14.75 -18.34
CA VAL A 436 -14.60 13.37 -17.96
C VAL A 436 -13.83 12.68 -19.10
N HIS A 437 -14.25 12.90 -20.36
CA HIS A 437 -13.58 12.33 -21.53
C HIS A 437 -12.13 12.83 -21.67
N GLY A 438 -11.89 14.13 -21.47
CA GLY A 438 -10.53 14.69 -21.51
C GLY A 438 -9.64 14.14 -20.40
N SER A 439 -10.18 13.92 -19.22
CA SER A 439 -9.46 13.29 -18.12
C SER A 439 -9.05 11.84 -18.44
N PHE A 440 -9.91 11.09 -19.13
CA PHE A 440 -9.59 9.73 -19.57
C PHE A 440 -8.54 9.70 -20.69
N TYR A 441 -8.54 10.66 -21.62
CA TYR A 441 -7.45 10.82 -22.59
C TYR A 441 -6.11 11.09 -21.89
N PHE A 442 -6.11 11.99 -20.89
CA PHE A 442 -4.92 12.27 -20.09
C PHE A 442 -4.38 11.00 -19.42
N PHE A 443 -5.23 10.20 -18.78
CA PHE A 443 -4.83 8.93 -18.16
C PHE A 443 -4.32 7.90 -19.19
N ALA A 444 -4.91 7.87 -20.38
CA ALA A 444 -4.50 6.97 -21.46
C ALA A 444 -3.07 7.26 -21.95
N VAL A 445 -2.63 8.53 -21.96
CA VAL A 445 -1.23 8.88 -22.28
C VAL A 445 -0.27 8.17 -21.32
N PHE A 446 -0.54 8.17 -20.02
CA PHE A 446 0.29 7.46 -19.06
C PHE A 446 0.19 5.94 -19.19
N GLY A 447 -0.95 5.42 -19.62
CA GLY A 447 -1.09 4.00 -19.99
C GLY A 447 -0.15 3.61 -21.14
N VAL A 448 -0.08 4.42 -22.20
CA VAL A 448 0.88 4.21 -23.31
C VAL A 448 2.32 4.29 -22.80
N LEU A 449 2.63 5.29 -21.97
CA LEU A 449 3.98 5.45 -21.42
C LEU A 449 4.37 4.26 -20.53
N ASP A 450 3.44 3.68 -19.78
CA ASP A 450 3.69 2.50 -18.95
C ASP A 450 3.92 1.24 -19.81
N VAL A 451 3.20 1.07 -20.92
CA VAL A 451 3.49 0.02 -21.92
C VAL A 451 4.92 0.16 -22.44
N LEU A 452 5.32 1.35 -22.82
CA LEU A 452 6.68 1.61 -23.31
C LEU A 452 7.72 1.35 -22.21
N ALA A 453 7.48 1.81 -20.99
CA ALA A 453 8.34 1.53 -19.85
C ALA A 453 8.44 0.02 -19.58
N GLY A 454 7.34 -0.71 -19.63
CA GLY A 454 7.31 -2.16 -19.48
C GLY A 454 8.16 -2.88 -20.54
N ILE A 455 8.10 -2.44 -21.79
CA ILE A 455 8.87 -3.05 -22.88
C ILE A 455 10.38 -2.75 -22.74
N PHE A 456 10.74 -1.49 -22.50
CA PHE A 456 12.14 -1.04 -22.63
C PHE A 456 12.90 -1.00 -21.30
N LEU A 457 12.22 -0.76 -20.16
CA LEU A 457 12.88 -0.50 -18.89
C LEU A 457 12.75 -1.67 -17.91
N VAL A 458 11.57 -2.33 -17.85
CA VAL A 458 11.31 -3.36 -16.84
C VAL A 458 12.01 -4.66 -17.20
N PRO A 459 12.90 -5.19 -16.35
CA PRO A 459 13.45 -6.52 -16.52
C PRO A 459 12.43 -7.59 -16.12
N GLU A 460 12.53 -8.80 -16.68
CA GLU A 460 11.81 -9.94 -16.12
C GLU A 460 12.50 -10.40 -14.83
N THR A 461 11.73 -10.54 -13.76
CA THR A 461 12.28 -10.93 -12.45
C THR A 461 11.88 -12.33 -12.01
N LYS A 462 10.94 -12.96 -12.72
CA LYS A 462 10.41 -14.28 -12.38
C LYS A 462 11.52 -15.33 -12.32
N GLY A 463 11.63 -15.98 -11.15
CA GLY A 463 12.56 -17.10 -10.96
C GLY A 463 14.04 -16.72 -10.93
N LEU A 464 14.37 -15.44 -10.97
CA LEU A 464 15.74 -14.96 -10.90
C LEU A 464 16.15 -14.66 -9.45
N SER A 465 17.44 -14.91 -9.14
CA SER A 465 18.02 -14.43 -7.88
C SER A 465 18.19 -12.91 -7.92
N ARG A 466 18.31 -12.28 -6.74
CA ARG A 466 18.54 -10.83 -6.65
C ARG A 466 19.78 -10.38 -7.42
N GLU A 467 20.84 -11.17 -7.40
CA GLU A 467 22.08 -10.92 -8.12
C GLU A 467 21.86 -10.93 -9.65
N GLN A 468 21.13 -11.93 -10.15
CA GLN A 468 20.77 -12.02 -11.58
C GLN A 468 19.89 -10.85 -12.02
N ILE A 469 18.97 -10.38 -11.17
CA ILE A 469 18.15 -9.19 -11.45
C ILE A 469 19.03 -7.95 -11.55
N GLN A 470 20.01 -7.82 -10.66
CA GLN A 470 20.98 -6.72 -10.67
C GLN A 470 21.86 -6.75 -11.93
N GLU A 471 22.30 -7.93 -12.39
CA GLU A 471 23.03 -8.10 -13.65
C GLU A 471 22.17 -7.71 -14.86
N ALA A 472 20.90 -8.13 -14.88
CA ALA A 472 19.95 -7.77 -15.94
C ALA A 472 19.74 -6.25 -16.02
N LEU A 473 19.70 -5.57 -14.87
CA LEU A 473 19.62 -4.10 -14.80
C LEU A 473 20.88 -3.40 -15.30
N GLN A 474 22.06 -4.04 -15.21
CA GLN A 474 23.32 -3.49 -15.78
C GLN A 474 23.39 -3.60 -17.30
N GLY A 475 22.45 -4.30 -17.94
CA GLY A 475 22.46 -4.52 -19.39
C GLY A 475 23.50 -5.57 -19.84
N ARG A 476 24.12 -6.29 -18.91
CA ARG A 476 24.96 -7.46 -19.20
C ARG A 476 24.06 -8.69 -19.38
N ARG A 477 23.41 -8.80 -20.54
CA ARG A 477 22.90 -10.11 -20.98
C ARG A 477 24.11 -11.01 -21.18
N LYS A 478 24.30 -12.04 -20.34
CA LYS A 478 24.99 -13.24 -20.78
C LYS A 478 24.12 -13.87 -21.86
N THR A 479 24.61 -13.84 -23.09
CA THR A 479 24.18 -14.69 -24.20
C THR A 479 24.24 -16.16 -23.77
#